data_6a78633ef5ead7cb738aef886d759346
#
_entry.id   6a78633ef5ead7cb738aef886d759346
#
_cell.length_a   1.000
_cell.length_b   1.000
_cell.length_c   1.000
_cell.angle_alpha   90.00
_cell.angle_beta   90.00
_cell.angle_gamma   90.00
#
_symmetry.space_group_name_H-M   'P 1'
#
loop_
_entity.id
_entity.type
_entity.pdbx_description
1 polymer ?
#
loop_
_entity_poly.entity_id
_entity_poly.type
_entity_poly.pdbx_seq_one_letter_code
_entity_poly.pdbx_strand_id
1 'polypeptide(L)'
;MMADLSIEFAGIKSPNPFWLASAPPTDKAYNVVRAYQAGWGGVVWKTLGEDPAAVNVSSRYSAHFGPNRQVQGINNIELITDRSLEINLREIAQVKKDWPDRALIVSLMVPCVEESWKYILPLVEATGADGIELNFGCPHGMPERGMGAAVGQVPEYVEMVTRWCKTHCSLPVIVKLTPNITDIRQSARAAPPRGRPPRGGGEQQKK
;
A
#
# COMPACT_ATOMS: atom_id res chain seq x y z
N MET A 1 14.20 9.24 -32.63
CA MET A 1 14.21 9.66 -31.22
C MET A 1 13.16 8.84 -30.48
N MET A 2 13.50 8.21 -29.38
CA MET A 2 12.49 7.57 -28.52
C MET A 2 11.72 8.65 -27.76
N ALA A 3 10.41 8.46 -27.55
CA ALA A 3 9.58 9.37 -26.76
C ALA A 3 10.07 9.39 -25.31
N ASP A 4 10.08 10.57 -24.69
CA ASP A 4 10.29 10.71 -23.27
C ASP A 4 9.01 10.24 -22.53
N LEU A 5 9.14 9.23 -21.69
CA LEU A 5 8.06 8.66 -20.90
C LEU A 5 8.15 9.06 -19.42
N SER A 6 9.10 9.94 -19.06
CA SER A 6 9.26 10.36 -17.67
C SER A 6 7.99 11.04 -17.13
N ILE A 7 7.69 10.78 -15.87
CA ILE A 7 6.53 11.36 -15.17
C ILE A 7 6.92 11.90 -13.80
N GLU A 8 6.08 12.77 -13.29
CA GLU A 8 6.01 13.12 -11.88
C GLU A 8 4.59 12.86 -11.37
N PHE A 9 4.44 11.95 -10.42
CA PHE A 9 3.17 11.57 -9.82
C PHE A 9 3.22 11.77 -8.30
N ALA A 10 2.32 12.58 -7.76
CA ALA A 10 2.26 12.93 -6.33
C ALA A 10 3.58 13.52 -5.77
N GLY A 11 4.42 14.13 -6.62
CA GLY A 11 5.75 14.62 -6.28
C GLY A 11 6.85 13.56 -6.37
N ILE A 12 6.53 12.35 -6.85
CA ILE A 12 7.45 11.25 -7.05
C ILE A 12 7.84 11.17 -8.51
N LYS A 13 9.14 11.28 -8.80
CA LYS A 13 9.68 11.19 -10.16
C LYS A 13 9.89 9.72 -10.57
N SER A 14 9.62 9.43 -11.83
CA SER A 14 9.81 8.10 -12.41
C SER A 14 10.18 8.20 -13.88
N PRO A 15 11.07 7.33 -14.41
CA PRO A 15 11.47 7.36 -15.81
C PRO A 15 10.35 6.95 -16.78
N ASN A 16 9.29 6.34 -16.28
CA ASN A 16 8.08 6.02 -17.06
C ASN A 16 6.89 5.74 -16.11
N PRO A 17 5.63 5.72 -16.62
CA PRO A 17 4.43 5.53 -15.80
C PRO A 17 4.14 4.06 -15.43
N PHE A 18 4.98 3.11 -15.84
CA PHE A 18 4.74 1.69 -15.62
C PHE A 18 5.32 1.26 -14.27
N TRP A 19 4.44 1.07 -13.28
CA TRP A 19 4.79 0.63 -11.93
C TRP A 19 4.15 -0.70 -11.61
N LEU A 20 4.91 -1.61 -10.97
CA LEU A 20 4.33 -2.83 -10.41
C LEU A 20 3.55 -2.52 -9.14
N ALA A 21 2.34 -3.01 -9.07
CA ALA A 21 1.52 -2.91 -7.87
C ALA A 21 2.06 -3.81 -6.73
N SER A 22 1.66 -3.48 -5.49
CA SER A 22 1.92 -4.30 -4.30
C SER A 22 1.31 -5.70 -4.47
N ALA A 23 2.17 -6.71 -4.67
CA ALA A 23 1.79 -8.09 -4.95
C ALA A 23 3.01 -9.02 -4.77
N PRO A 24 2.89 -10.36 -4.94
CA PRO A 24 4.02 -11.28 -4.87
C PRO A 24 5.25 -10.89 -5.71
N PRO A 25 5.11 -10.28 -6.92
CA PRO A 25 6.28 -9.84 -7.68
C PRO A 25 7.11 -8.73 -7.03
N THR A 26 6.61 -8.07 -5.99
CA THR A 26 7.29 -6.97 -5.28
C THR A 26 7.57 -7.30 -3.81
N ASP A 27 7.65 -8.59 -3.45
CA ASP A 27 7.77 -9.06 -2.07
C ASP A 27 9.21 -9.13 -1.54
N LYS A 28 10.22 -8.92 -2.40
CA LYS A 28 11.64 -8.97 -2.04
C LYS A 28 12.53 -8.26 -3.06
N ALA A 29 13.73 -7.87 -2.62
CA ALA A 29 14.72 -7.16 -3.43
C ALA A 29 15.02 -7.86 -4.75
N TYR A 30 15.21 -9.18 -4.74
CA TYR A 30 15.49 -9.96 -5.95
C TYR A 30 14.45 -9.73 -7.05
N ASN A 31 13.17 -9.75 -6.72
CA ASN A 31 12.08 -9.56 -7.68
C ASN A 31 12.03 -8.11 -8.17
N VAL A 32 12.15 -7.15 -7.26
CA VAL A 32 12.12 -5.72 -7.57
C VAL A 32 13.27 -5.31 -8.48
N VAL A 33 14.48 -5.78 -8.20
CA VAL A 33 15.66 -5.52 -9.05
C VAL A 33 15.45 -6.06 -10.47
N ARG A 34 14.88 -7.25 -10.61
CA ARG A 34 14.54 -7.81 -11.94
C ARG A 34 13.51 -6.97 -12.69
N ALA A 35 12.53 -6.44 -11.98
CA ALA A 35 11.56 -5.52 -12.58
C ALA A 35 12.25 -4.25 -13.09
N TYR A 36 13.11 -3.63 -12.30
CA TYR A 36 13.85 -2.45 -12.72
C TYR A 36 14.79 -2.73 -13.89
N GLN A 37 15.48 -3.87 -13.90
CA GLN A 37 16.30 -4.33 -15.03
C GLN A 37 15.48 -4.54 -16.31
N ALA A 38 14.22 -4.98 -16.17
CA ALA A 38 13.28 -5.11 -17.29
C ALA A 38 12.67 -3.78 -17.75
N GLY A 39 13.03 -2.65 -17.12
CA GLY A 39 12.61 -1.30 -17.55
C GLY A 39 11.42 -0.72 -16.80
N TRP A 40 10.90 -1.36 -15.75
CA TRP A 40 9.83 -0.77 -14.93
C TRP A 40 10.29 0.54 -14.28
N GLY A 41 9.45 1.58 -14.37
CA GLY A 41 9.74 2.90 -13.81
C GLY A 41 9.64 2.96 -12.30
N GLY A 42 8.81 2.11 -11.71
CA GLY A 42 8.62 2.05 -10.27
C GLY A 42 8.02 0.75 -9.79
N VAL A 43 7.98 0.59 -8.48
CA VAL A 43 7.29 -0.51 -7.81
C VAL A 43 6.58 -0.01 -6.56
N VAL A 44 5.47 -0.66 -6.22
CA VAL A 44 4.89 -0.59 -4.89
C VAL A 44 5.28 -1.88 -4.17
N TRP A 45 6.11 -1.77 -3.14
CA TRP A 45 6.56 -2.91 -2.34
C TRP A 45 5.38 -3.63 -1.72
N LYS A 46 5.44 -4.97 -1.65
CA LYS A 46 4.39 -5.79 -1.06
C LYS A 46 4.05 -5.30 0.34
N THR A 47 2.76 -5.21 0.62
CA THR A 47 2.22 -4.61 1.83
C THR A 47 2.89 -5.13 3.10
N LEU A 48 3.44 -4.22 3.89
CA LEU A 48 4.00 -4.47 5.21
C LEU A 48 2.91 -4.30 6.27
N GLY A 49 3.05 -5.06 7.36
CA GLY A 49 2.29 -4.91 8.59
C GLY A 49 3.24 -4.82 9.78
N GLU A 50 2.68 -4.87 10.99
CA GLU A 50 3.45 -5.03 12.23
C GLU A 50 4.00 -6.45 12.35
N ASP A 51 5.09 -6.61 13.09
CA ASP A 51 5.60 -7.93 13.49
C ASP A 51 4.86 -8.47 14.74
N PRO A 52 4.66 -9.78 14.83
CA PRO A 52 4.95 -10.75 13.79
C PRO A 52 3.96 -10.65 12.63
N ALA A 53 4.47 -10.80 11.42
CA ALA A 53 3.62 -10.83 10.23
C ALA A 53 2.63 -11.98 10.33
N ALA A 54 1.38 -11.73 9.89
CA ALA A 54 0.41 -12.80 9.76
C ALA A 54 0.89 -13.81 8.72
N VAL A 55 1.15 -15.04 9.15
CA VAL A 55 1.71 -16.07 8.28
C VAL A 55 0.65 -16.52 7.28
N ASN A 56 0.95 -16.42 5.99
CA ASN A 56 0.17 -17.03 4.93
C ASN A 56 0.61 -18.48 4.77
N VAL A 57 -0.06 -19.39 5.46
CA VAL A 57 0.28 -20.83 5.51
C VAL A 57 -0.27 -21.64 4.34
N SER A 58 -1.09 -21.04 3.49
CA SER A 58 -1.74 -21.71 2.35
C SER A 58 -1.14 -21.26 1.02
N SER A 59 -1.58 -21.93 -0.06
CA SER A 59 -1.28 -21.47 -1.41
C SER A 59 -1.80 -20.05 -1.62
N ARG A 60 -1.05 -19.23 -2.36
CA ARG A 60 -1.41 -17.82 -2.66
C ARG A 60 -2.51 -17.70 -3.69
N TYR A 61 -2.73 -18.76 -4.44
CA TYR A 61 -3.76 -18.85 -5.48
C TYR A 61 -4.49 -20.17 -5.37
N SER A 62 -5.77 -20.17 -5.69
CA SER A 62 -6.57 -21.38 -5.86
C SER A 62 -7.28 -21.37 -7.21
N ALA A 63 -7.45 -22.55 -7.81
CA ALA A 63 -8.22 -22.72 -9.03
C ALA A 63 -9.58 -23.32 -8.71
N HIS A 64 -10.63 -22.81 -9.35
CA HIS A 64 -11.96 -23.38 -9.32
C HIS A 64 -12.20 -24.19 -10.57
N PHE A 65 -12.68 -25.41 -10.41
CA PHE A 65 -12.89 -26.36 -11.50
C PHE A 65 -14.38 -26.63 -11.70
N GLY A 66 -14.81 -26.66 -12.95
CA GLY A 66 -16.13 -27.13 -13.35
C GLY A 66 -16.25 -28.66 -13.42
N PRO A 67 -17.44 -29.18 -13.81
CA PRO A 67 -17.73 -30.61 -13.81
C PRO A 67 -16.72 -31.47 -14.60
N ASN A 68 -16.15 -30.94 -15.68
CA ASN A 68 -15.17 -31.63 -16.54
C ASN A 68 -13.71 -31.29 -16.16
N ARG A 69 -13.44 -30.88 -14.93
CA ARG A 69 -12.12 -30.43 -14.46
C ARG A 69 -11.53 -29.26 -15.28
N GLN A 70 -12.36 -28.52 -15.98
CA GLN A 70 -11.95 -27.30 -16.66
C GLN A 70 -11.80 -26.20 -15.63
N VAL A 71 -10.70 -25.42 -15.69
CA VAL A 71 -10.50 -24.26 -14.85
C VAL A 71 -11.55 -23.21 -15.22
N GLN A 72 -12.43 -22.88 -14.29
CA GLN A 72 -13.47 -21.84 -14.44
C GLN A 72 -13.03 -20.49 -13.87
N GLY A 73 -12.06 -20.48 -12.98
CA GLY A 73 -11.54 -19.26 -12.39
C GLY A 73 -10.33 -19.53 -11.52
N ILE A 74 -9.59 -18.45 -11.28
CA ILE A 74 -8.46 -18.43 -10.35
C ILE A 74 -8.78 -17.40 -9.28
N ASN A 75 -8.65 -17.78 -8.01
CA ASN A 75 -8.84 -16.91 -6.88
C ASN A 75 -7.49 -16.55 -6.26
N ASN A 76 -7.29 -15.28 -5.99
CA ASN A 76 -6.16 -14.79 -5.21
C ASN A 76 -6.53 -14.79 -3.72
N ILE A 77 -5.79 -15.55 -2.92
CA ILE A 77 -5.93 -15.63 -1.46
C ILE A 77 -4.70 -15.07 -0.75
N GLU A 78 -3.97 -14.21 -1.43
CA GLU A 78 -2.76 -13.56 -0.96
C GLU A 78 -3.05 -12.62 0.22
N LEU A 79 -2.25 -12.76 1.27
CA LEU A 79 -2.22 -11.82 2.40
C LEU A 79 -1.12 -10.76 2.19
N ILE A 80 -0.86 -9.94 3.20
CA ILE A 80 0.32 -9.06 3.26
C ILE A 80 1.61 -9.89 3.28
N THR A 81 2.77 -9.23 3.39
CA THR A 81 4.05 -9.96 3.48
C THR A 81 4.04 -10.98 4.63
N ASP A 82 4.69 -12.12 4.41
CA ASP A 82 4.97 -13.15 5.42
C ASP A 82 6.39 -13.03 6.01
N ARG A 83 7.10 -11.96 5.61
CA ARG A 83 8.49 -11.69 6.02
C ARG A 83 8.51 -10.64 7.12
N SER A 84 9.48 -10.71 8.02
CA SER A 84 9.61 -9.75 9.12
C SER A 84 9.76 -8.30 8.61
N LEU A 85 9.30 -7.36 9.41
CA LEU A 85 9.41 -5.94 9.10
C LEU A 85 10.88 -5.54 8.89
N GLU A 86 11.79 -5.99 9.77
CA GLU A 86 13.21 -5.71 9.69
C GLU A 86 13.85 -6.13 8.35
N ILE A 87 13.56 -7.36 7.89
CA ILE A 87 14.08 -7.87 6.63
C ILE A 87 13.58 -7.00 5.46
N ASN A 88 12.29 -6.67 5.44
CA ASN A 88 11.73 -5.83 4.40
C ASN A 88 12.36 -4.44 4.39
N LEU A 89 12.44 -3.76 5.53
CA LEU A 89 13.02 -2.41 5.63
C LEU A 89 14.47 -2.37 5.16
N ARG A 90 15.27 -3.36 5.54
CA ARG A 90 16.67 -3.49 5.09
C ARG A 90 16.76 -3.65 3.57
N GLU A 91 15.93 -4.51 2.99
CA GLU A 91 15.92 -4.73 1.53
C GLU A 91 15.41 -3.51 0.77
N ILE A 92 14.38 -2.82 1.26
CA ILE A 92 13.86 -1.57 0.69
C ILE A 92 14.96 -0.52 0.65
N ALA A 93 15.66 -0.30 1.76
CA ALA A 93 16.75 0.66 1.85
C ALA A 93 17.89 0.33 0.87
N GLN A 94 18.25 -0.94 0.76
CA GLN A 94 19.28 -1.38 -0.19
C GLN A 94 18.86 -1.15 -1.65
N VAL A 95 17.63 -1.56 -2.01
CA VAL A 95 17.11 -1.37 -3.37
C VAL A 95 17.04 0.11 -3.71
N LYS A 96 16.55 0.96 -2.82
CA LYS A 96 16.49 2.40 -3.08
C LYS A 96 17.86 3.04 -3.24
N LYS A 97 18.84 2.60 -2.48
CA LYS A 97 20.23 3.04 -2.61
C LYS A 97 20.82 2.66 -3.98
N ASP A 98 20.55 1.44 -4.44
CA ASP A 98 21.11 0.90 -5.69
C ASP A 98 20.38 1.41 -6.94
N TRP A 99 19.12 1.82 -6.79
CA TRP A 99 18.22 2.29 -7.86
C TRP A 99 17.58 3.64 -7.50
N PRO A 100 18.38 4.71 -7.32
CA PRO A 100 17.87 6.01 -6.83
C PRO A 100 16.93 6.71 -7.82
N ASP A 101 17.01 6.38 -9.11
CA ASP A 101 16.21 6.95 -10.20
C ASP A 101 14.86 6.22 -10.44
N ARG A 102 14.60 5.14 -9.72
CA ARG A 102 13.34 4.38 -9.81
C ARG A 102 12.42 4.73 -8.64
N ALA A 103 11.13 4.84 -8.94
CA ALA A 103 10.14 5.05 -7.90
C ALA A 103 9.99 3.79 -7.03
N LEU A 104 10.08 3.96 -5.72
CA LEU A 104 9.86 2.90 -4.74
C LEU A 104 8.88 3.37 -3.68
N ILE A 105 7.69 2.78 -3.70
CA ILE A 105 6.60 3.06 -2.77
C ILE A 105 6.47 1.89 -1.81
N VAL A 106 6.21 2.15 -0.54
CA VAL A 106 5.99 1.10 0.47
C VAL A 106 4.51 1.02 0.80
N SER A 107 3.90 -0.12 0.50
CA SER A 107 2.50 -0.39 0.86
C SER A 107 2.39 -0.81 2.32
N LEU A 108 1.45 -0.22 3.05
CA LEU A 108 1.25 -0.41 4.49
C LEU A 108 -0.19 -0.82 4.80
N MET A 109 -0.32 -1.75 5.75
CA MET A 109 -1.61 -2.15 6.33
C MET A 109 -1.38 -2.56 7.78
N VAL A 110 -1.65 -1.66 8.70
CA VAL A 110 -1.59 -1.88 10.15
C VAL A 110 -2.94 -1.57 10.77
N PRO A 111 -3.20 -1.98 12.03
CA PRO A 111 -4.46 -1.71 12.70
C PRO A 111 -4.87 -0.24 12.66
N CYS A 112 -6.18 0.02 12.70
CA CYS A 112 -6.74 1.37 12.73
C CYS A 112 -6.57 1.98 14.14
N VAL A 113 -5.32 2.08 14.60
CA VAL A 113 -4.87 2.62 15.88
C VAL A 113 -3.69 3.54 15.60
N GLU A 114 -3.73 4.78 16.08
CA GLU A 114 -2.74 5.81 15.73
C GLU A 114 -1.31 5.40 16.12
N GLU A 115 -1.15 4.70 17.23
CA GLU A 115 0.16 4.22 17.72
C GLU A 115 0.84 3.26 16.75
N SER A 116 0.09 2.38 16.08
CA SER A 116 0.63 1.49 15.04
C SER A 116 1.22 2.28 13.88
N TRP A 117 0.56 3.35 13.46
CA TRP A 117 1.05 4.23 12.40
C TRP A 117 2.25 5.06 12.86
N LYS A 118 2.23 5.60 14.08
CA LYS A 118 3.39 6.29 14.67
C LYS A 118 4.64 5.41 14.76
N TYR A 119 4.45 4.11 14.98
CA TYR A 119 5.55 3.15 15.03
C TYR A 119 6.15 2.87 13.65
N ILE A 120 5.31 2.52 12.67
CA ILE A 120 5.82 2.01 11.39
C ILE A 120 6.31 3.13 10.45
N LEU A 121 5.68 4.31 10.46
CA LEU A 121 5.96 5.37 9.50
C LEU A 121 7.41 5.88 9.53
N PRO A 122 8.01 6.19 10.71
CA PRO A 122 9.41 6.60 10.77
C PRO A 122 10.38 5.54 10.28
N LEU A 123 10.07 4.26 10.52
CA LEU A 123 10.90 3.15 10.06
C LEU A 123 10.91 3.05 8.53
N VAL A 124 9.74 3.26 7.90
CA VAL A 124 9.64 3.28 6.44
C VAL A 124 10.32 4.52 5.87
N GLU A 125 10.13 5.68 6.46
CA GLU A 125 10.75 6.94 6.01
C GLU A 125 12.29 6.84 6.04
N ALA A 126 12.84 6.20 7.07
CA ALA A 126 14.28 5.97 7.20
C ALA A 126 14.88 5.08 6.10
N THR A 127 14.08 4.33 5.34
CA THR A 127 14.55 3.53 4.21
C THR A 127 14.92 4.36 2.99
N GLY A 128 14.49 5.62 2.93
CA GLY A 128 14.63 6.49 1.75
C GLY A 128 13.62 6.20 0.64
N ALA A 129 12.56 5.44 0.90
CA ALA A 129 11.45 5.24 -0.04
C ALA A 129 10.86 6.58 -0.50
N ASP A 130 10.30 6.62 -1.72
CA ASP A 130 9.77 7.85 -2.32
C ASP A 130 8.35 8.19 -1.87
N GLY A 131 7.65 7.23 -1.27
CA GLY A 131 6.28 7.42 -0.79
C GLY A 131 5.72 6.20 -0.09
N ILE A 132 4.53 6.35 0.45
CA ILE A 132 3.78 5.25 1.06
C ILE A 132 2.44 5.04 0.36
N GLU A 133 2.00 3.79 0.30
CA GLU A 133 0.65 3.39 -0.12
C GLU A 133 -0.13 2.90 1.10
N LEU A 134 -1.31 3.46 1.35
CA LEU A 134 -2.24 2.94 2.35
C LEU A 134 -3.11 1.85 1.72
N ASN A 135 -2.93 0.59 2.13
CA ASN A 135 -3.69 -0.51 1.59
C ASN A 135 -5.05 -0.64 2.28
N PHE A 136 -6.04 0.07 1.75
CA PHE A 136 -7.44 -0.02 2.19
C PHE A 136 -8.30 -0.91 1.29
N GLY A 137 -7.65 -1.79 0.53
CA GLY A 137 -8.34 -2.65 -0.43
C GLY A 137 -8.29 -4.15 -0.12
N CYS A 138 -7.39 -4.61 0.74
CA CYS A 138 -7.21 -6.04 1.00
C CYS A 138 -8.44 -6.64 1.70
N PRO A 139 -9.17 -7.60 1.09
CA PRO A 139 -10.37 -8.18 1.67
C PRO A 139 -10.10 -9.44 2.50
N HIS A 140 -8.87 -9.95 2.52
CA HIS A 140 -8.54 -11.26 3.08
C HIS A 140 -7.84 -11.15 4.45
N GLY A 141 -8.39 -11.85 5.46
CA GLY A 141 -7.73 -12.16 6.73
C GLY A 141 -7.45 -10.99 7.67
N MET A 142 -7.83 -9.76 7.30
CA MET A 142 -7.53 -8.56 8.07
C MET A 142 -8.72 -7.65 8.41
N PRO A 143 -9.88 -7.77 7.75
CA PRO A 143 -11.04 -6.91 8.06
C PRO A 143 -11.52 -7.07 9.50
N GLU A 144 -11.48 -8.27 10.06
CA GLU A 144 -11.83 -8.56 11.46
C GLU A 144 -10.88 -7.91 12.48
N ARG A 145 -9.71 -7.45 12.02
CA ARG A 145 -8.74 -6.68 12.82
C ARG A 145 -8.88 -5.17 12.59
N GLY A 146 -9.91 -4.71 11.87
CA GLY A 146 -10.08 -3.31 11.52
C GLY A 146 -9.01 -2.80 10.56
N MET A 147 -8.64 -3.61 9.55
CA MET A 147 -7.59 -3.33 8.58
C MET A 147 -8.09 -3.49 7.14
N GLY A 148 -7.32 -3.01 6.18
CA GLY A 148 -7.61 -3.21 4.76
C GLY A 148 -8.98 -2.69 4.35
N ALA A 149 -9.82 -3.55 3.75
CA ALA A 149 -11.13 -3.18 3.24
C ALA A 149 -12.10 -2.68 4.33
N ALA A 150 -11.95 -3.11 5.60
CA ALA A 150 -12.76 -2.59 6.70
C ALA A 150 -12.54 -1.09 6.92
N VAL A 151 -11.32 -0.60 6.71
CA VAL A 151 -11.02 0.85 6.71
C VAL A 151 -11.53 1.49 5.43
N GLY A 152 -11.24 0.88 4.27
CA GLY A 152 -11.57 1.44 2.96
C GLY A 152 -13.05 1.62 2.69
N GLN A 153 -13.91 0.85 3.35
CA GLN A 153 -15.36 0.92 3.23
C GLN A 153 -16.01 2.02 4.10
N VAL A 154 -15.25 2.61 5.03
CA VAL A 154 -15.75 3.63 5.98
C VAL A 154 -15.01 4.94 5.74
N PRO A 155 -15.66 5.94 5.09
CA PRO A 155 -15.02 7.21 4.74
C PRO A 155 -14.33 7.91 5.92
N GLU A 156 -14.91 7.85 7.11
CA GLU A 156 -14.37 8.45 8.34
C GLU A 156 -13.04 7.81 8.75
N TYR A 157 -12.91 6.49 8.59
CA TYR A 157 -11.66 5.79 8.87
C TYR A 157 -10.60 6.09 7.81
N VAL A 158 -10.99 6.19 6.54
CA VAL A 158 -10.09 6.63 5.45
C VAL A 158 -9.52 8.01 5.75
N GLU A 159 -10.37 8.97 6.15
CA GLU A 159 -9.94 10.32 6.52
C GLU A 159 -9.01 10.30 7.73
N MET A 160 -9.40 9.60 8.79
CA MET A 160 -8.67 9.55 10.06
C MET A 160 -7.26 8.96 9.88
N VAL A 161 -7.15 7.79 9.28
CA VAL A 161 -5.85 7.13 9.05
C VAL A 161 -4.97 7.93 8.09
N THR A 162 -5.55 8.47 7.01
CA THR A 162 -4.79 9.32 6.09
C THR A 162 -4.25 10.57 6.79
N ARG A 163 -5.00 11.12 7.73
CA ARG A 163 -4.57 12.26 8.56
C ARG A 163 -3.40 11.89 9.46
N TRP A 164 -3.46 10.76 10.17
CA TRP A 164 -2.35 10.27 10.97
C TRP A 164 -1.08 10.11 10.14
N CYS A 165 -1.19 9.46 8.99
CA CYS A 165 -0.04 9.29 8.10
C CYS A 165 0.58 10.62 7.66
N LYS A 166 -0.24 11.62 7.33
CA LYS A 166 0.24 12.95 6.97
C LYS A 166 0.81 13.76 8.15
N THR A 167 0.41 13.45 9.36
CA THR A 167 0.93 14.09 10.57
C THR A 167 2.28 13.52 10.98
N HIS A 168 2.46 12.20 10.78
CA HIS A 168 3.60 11.46 11.31
C HIS A 168 4.64 11.06 10.25
N CYS A 169 4.43 11.43 8.97
CA CYS A 169 5.33 11.10 7.88
C CYS A 169 5.42 12.26 6.87
N SER A 170 6.61 12.55 6.39
CA SER A 170 6.84 13.58 5.38
C SER A 170 6.68 13.07 3.93
N LEU A 171 6.65 11.75 3.75
CA LEU A 171 6.54 11.13 2.44
C LEU A 171 5.18 11.39 1.77
N PRO A 172 5.12 11.44 0.45
CA PRO A 172 3.87 11.38 -0.30
C PRO A 172 3.02 10.18 0.09
N VAL A 173 1.71 10.40 0.26
CA VAL A 173 0.73 9.38 0.66
C VAL A 173 -0.19 9.07 -0.52
N ILE A 174 -0.22 7.82 -0.94
CA ILE A 174 -1.13 7.27 -1.95
C ILE A 174 -2.17 6.41 -1.22
N VAL A 175 -3.45 6.68 -1.43
CA VAL A 175 -4.54 5.91 -0.82
C VAL A 175 -5.10 4.92 -1.84
N LYS A 176 -4.85 3.63 -1.64
CA LYS A 176 -5.42 2.57 -2.47
C LYS A 176 -6.73 2.09 -1.86
N LEU A 177 -7.83 2.41 -2.54
CA LEU A 177 -9.19 2.12 -2.10
C LEU A 177 -9.66 0.74 -2.58
N THR A 178 -10.66 0.17 -1.88
CA THR A 178 -11.37 -1.02 -2.32
C THR A 178 -12.39 -0.69 -3.41
N PRO A 179 -12.51 -1.52 -4.47
CA PRO A 179 -13.59 -1.39 -5.43
C PRO A 179 -14.93 -1.96 -4.89
N ASN A 180 -14.89 -2.72 -3.79
CA ASN A 180 -16.04 -3.44 -3.23
C ASN A 180 -16.82 -2.55 -2.26
N ILE A 181 -17.37 -1.46 -2.78
CA ILE A 181 -18.17 -0.46 -2.07
C ILE A 181 -19.23 0.09 -3.03
N THR A 182 -20.39 0.46 -2.49
CA THR A 182 -21.51 0.99 -3.30
C THR A 182 -21.15 2.28 -4.03
N ASP A 183 -20.43 3.20 -3.36
CA ASP A 183 -19.98 4.46 -3.96
C ASP A 183 -18.56 4.82 -3.49
N ILE A 184 -17.58 4.49 -4.31
CA ILE A 184 -16.15 4.75 -4.03
C ILE A 184 -15.84 6.25 -3.92
N ARG A 185 -16.68 7.13 -4.48
CA ARG A 185 -16.48 8.58 -4.42
C ARG A 185 -16.52 9.12 -2.99
N GLN A 186 -17.26 8.47 -2.10
CA GLN A 186 -17.34 8.86 -0.68
C GLN A 186 -15.97 8.66 0.00
N SER A 187 -15.39 7.46 -0.09
CA SER A 187 -14.06 7.17 0.45
C SER A 187 -12.96 7.98 -0.25
N ALA A 188 -13.06 8.16 -1.57
CA ALA A 188 -12.09 8.97 -2.30
C ALA A 188 -12.08 10.46 -1.89
N ARG A 189 -13.25 11.02 -1.57
CA ARG A 189 -13.36 12.42 -1.08
C ARG A 189 -12.94 12.56 0.38
N ALA A 190 -13.01 11.49 1.14
CA ALA A 190 -12.57 11.44 2.54
C ALA A 190 -11.04 11.41 2.65
N ALA A 191 -10.32 10.87 1.63
CA ALA A 191 -8.87 10.96 1.56
C ALA A 191 -8.45 12.42 1.30
N PRO A 192 -7.96 13.19 2.29
CA PRO A 192 -7.75 14.63 2.12
C PRO A 192 -6.62 14.89 1.12
N PRO A 193 -6.80 15.78 0.13
CA PRO A 193 -5.75 16.19 -0.77
C PRO A 193 -4.61 16.91 -0.02
N ARG A 194 -3.43 16.95 -0.64
CA ARG A 194 -2.26 17.64 -0.10
C ARG A 194 -2.65 19.09 0.26
N GLY A 195 -2.40 19.53 1.50
CA GLY A 195 -2.56 20.94 1.91
C GLY A 195 -3.96 21.37 2.38
N ARG A 196 -4.95 20.46 2.48
CA ARG A 196 -6.23 20.84 3.06
C ARG A 196 -6.15 20.76 4.59
N PRO A 197 -6.42 21.87 5.33
CA PRO A 197 -6.48 21.82 6.78
C PRO A 197 -7.59 20.84 7.24
N PRO A 198 -7.48 20.25 8.44
CA PRO A 198 -8.51 19.40 8.97
C PRO A 198 -9.85 20.15 8.98
N ARG A 199 -10.92 19.49 8.54
CA ARG A 199 -12.27 20.02 8.78
C ARG A 199 -12.43 20.08 10.29
N GLY A 200 -12.59 21.27 10.83
CA GLY A 200 -12.80 21.46 12.25
C GLY A 200 -13.90 20.54 12.74
N GLY A 201 -13.58 19.70 13.73
CA GLY A 201 -14.59 18.95 14.46
C GLY A 201 -15.56 19.94 15.05
N GLY A 202 -16.80 19.96 14.52
CA GLY A 202 -17.87 20.69 15.14
C GLY A 202 -18.05 20.14 16.55
N GLU A 203 -17.88 20.97 17.54
CA GLU A 203 -18.28 20.70 18.89
C GLU A 203 -19.74 20.21 18.86
N GLN A 204 -19.93 18.94 19.22
CA GLN A 204 -21.27 18.48 19.59
C GLN A 204 -21.63 19.23 20.87
N GLN A 205 -22.37 20.32 20.71
CA GLN A 205 -23.06 20.93 21.82
C GLN A 205 -23.99 19.90 22.44
N LYS A 206 -23.62 19.46 23.63
CA LYS A 206 -24.53 18.76 24.54
C LYS A 206 -25.72 19.69 24.84
N LYS A 207 -26.90 19.28 24.47
CA LYS A 207 -28.15 19.67 25.09
C LYS A 207 -28.85 18.43 25.65
#